data_78529d8423fb07d83ff07d85377f75c4
#
_entry.id   78529d8423fb07d83ff07d85377f75c4
#
_cell.length_a   1.000
_cell.length_b   1.000
_cell.length_c   1.000
_cell.angle_alpha   90.00
_cell.angle_beta   90.00
_cell.angle_gamma   90.00
#
_symmetry.space_group_name_H-M   'P 1'
#
loop_
_entity.id
_entity.type
_entity.pdbx_description
1 polymer ?
#
loop_
_entity_poly.entity_id
_entity_poly.type
_entity_poly.pdbx_seq_one_letter_code
_entity_poly.pdbx_strand_id
1 'polypeptide(L)'
;LPLPASLIKLFSVFRSGGRLFWPVYYVLVLAAFAGLAKLPRGTVWVMAAVVVQLWDISPALIQRHEAMVQAQQSEAFPTTLESNFWQAASGYEKLYSVQGLQDDALHLALFAADNGMTTNDPFAARYDDAALENQRAALLAALAEGQAEPNALYLFEDEGDFLQAVEPVRNAAWCGKVTSRDGSCNWYVIAPGLQGQTFDALCTLYD
;
A
#
# COMPACT_ATOMS: atom_id res chain seq x y z
N LEU A 1 0.46 16.55 -26.55
CA LEU A 1 0.89 15.75 -27.70
C LEU A 1 0.71 14.29 -27.32
N PRO A 2 -0.14 13.51 -28.01
CA PRO A 2 -0.25 12.08 -27.73
C PRO A 2 1.06 11.40 -28.15
N LEU A 3 1.73 10.79 -27.19
CA LEU A 3 2.94 10.00 -27.45
C LEU A 3 2.54 8.66 -28.10
N PRO A 4 3.32 8.15 -29.08
CA PRO A 4 3.10 6.82 -29.63
C PRO A 4 3.16 5.74 -28.53
N ALA A 5 2.29 4.73 -28.61
CA ALA A 5 2.20 3.65 -27.61
C ALA A 5 3.53 2.92 -27.39
N SER A 6 4.37 2.81 -28.44
CA SER A 6 5.72 2.25 -28.35
C SER A 6 6.67 3.05 -27.45
N LEU A 7 6.56 4.39 -27.47
CA LEU A 7 7.33 5.26 -26.58
C LEU A 7 6.81 5.18 -25.15
N ILE A 8 5.49 5.15 -24.95
CA ILE A 8 4.89 4.96 -23.63
C ILE A 8 5.37 3.64 -23.03
N LYS A 9 5.35 2.56 -23.79
CA LYS A 9 5.84 1.24 -23.37
C LYS A 9 7.34 1.23 -23.08
N LEU A 10 8.15 1.97 -23.84
CA LEU A 10 9.58 2.14 -23.57
C LEU A 10 9.82 2.91 -22.25
N PHE A 11 9.07 3.99 -22.03
CA PHE A 11 9.20 4.77 -20.79
C PHE A 11 8.60 4.06 -19.56
N SER A 12 7.60 3.19 -19.73
CA SER A 12 7.04 2.39 -18.62
C SER A 12 8.02 1.35 -18.08
N VAL A 13 9.03 0.94 -18.88
CA VAL A 13 10.13 0.09 -18.40
C VAL A 13 10.95 0.80 -17.32
N PHE A 14 10.97 2.14 -17.35
CA PHE A 14 11.63 2.95 -16.33
C PHE A 14 10.61 3.40 -15.28
N ARG A 15 10.25 2.52 -14.34
CA ARG A 15 9.29 2.77 -13.26
C ARG A 15 9.56 4.03 -12.42
N SER A 16 10.76 4.57 -12.46
CA SER A 16 11.11 5.83 -11.83
C SER A 16 11.81 6.77 -12.82
N GLY A 17 11.07 7.24 -13.82
CA GLY A 17 11.55 8.24 -14.78
C GLY A 17 12.18 9.46 -14.11
N GLY A 18 11.70 9.84 -12.91
CA GLY A 18 12.30 10.87 -12.08
C GLY A 18 13.75 10.59 -11.69
N ARG A 19 14.12 9.33 -11.45
CA ARG A 19 15.51 8.97 -11.09
C ARG A 19 16.47 9.11 -12.26
N LEU A 20 16.03 8.96 -13.50
CA LEU A 20 16.84 9.19 -14.69
C LEU A 20 17.19 10.68 -14.87
N PHE A 21 16.33 11.55 -14.34
CA PHE A 21 16.56 12.99 -14.40
C PHE A 21 17.56 13.48 -13.32
N TRP A 22 17.81 12.72 -12.26
CA TRP A 22 18.70 13.12 -11.18
C TRP A 22 20.14 13.49 -11.63
N PRO A 23 20.81 12.69 -12.50
CA PRO A 23 22.13 13.10 -13.00
C PRO A 23 22.09 14.43 -13.75
N VAL A 24 21.06 14.65 -14.56
CA VAL A 24 20.87 15.91 -15.29
C VAL A 24 20.63 17.06 -14.31
N TYR A 25 19.78 16.84 -13.30
CA TYR A 25 19.51 17.80 -12.25
C TYR A 25 20.78 18.18 -11.50
N TYR A 26 21.59 17.22 -11.06
CA TYR A 26 22.86 17.50 -10.39
C TYR A 26 23.85 18.26 -11.27
N VAL A 27 23.95 17.93 -12.55
CA VAL A 27 24.80 18.68 -13.49
C VAL A 27 24.32 20.12 -13.63
N LEU A 28 23.01 20.36 -13.74
CA LEU A 28 22.44 21.71 -13.82
C LEU A 28 22.71 22.52 -12.53
N VAL A 29 22.53 21.91 -11.37
CA VAL A 29 22.82 22.54 -10.09
C VAL A 29 24.30 22.90 -9.97
N LEU A 30 25.21 21.97 -10.29
CA LEU A 30 26.65 22.21 -10.28
C LEU A 30 27.07 23.34 -11.27
N ALA A 31 26.47 23.31 -12.47
CA ALA A 31 26.70 24.35 -13.47
C ALA A 31 26.23 25.74 -12.99
N ALA A 32 25.07 25.81 -12.33
CA ALA A 32 24.54 27.03 -11.74
C ALA A 32 25.48 27.58 -10.65
N PHE A 33 25.92 26.72 -9.71
CA PHE A 33 26.87 27.13 -8.67
C PHE A 33 28.23 27.56 -9.24
N ALA A 34 28.75 26.84 -10.23
CA ALA A 34 29.97 27.21 -10.93
C ALA A 34 29.82 28.54 -11.68
N GLY A 35 28.66 28.84 -12.23
CA GLY A 35 28.31 30.11 -12.84
C GLY A 35 28.30 31.26 -11.82
N LEU A 36 27.62 31.06 -10.68
CA LEU A 36 27.57 32.03 -9.58
C LEU A 36 28.95 32.32 -9.03
N ALA A 37 29.83 31.33 -8.89
CA ALA A 37 31.18 31.50 -8.38
C ALA A 37 32.08 32.39 -9.29
N LYS A 38 31.74 32.45 -10.58
CA LYS A 38 32.47 33.30 -11.55
C LYS A 38 32.05 34.79 -11.54
N LEU A 39 30.95 35.11 -10.87
CA LEU A 39 30.46 36.48 -10.77
C LEU A 39 31.33 37.34 -9.83
N PRO A 40 31.35 38.68 -10.00
CA PRO A 40 31.93 39.58 -8.99
C PRO A 40 31.32 39.28 -7.62
N ARG A 41 32.14 39.04 -6.62
CA ARG A 41 31.73 38.58 -5.29
C ARG A 41 31.02 37.19 -5.31
N GLY A 42 31.46 36.27 -6.15
CA GLY A 42 30.85 34.95 -6.37
C GLY A 42 30.60 34.19 -5.07
N THR A 43 31.49 34.27 -4.09
CA THR A 43 31.33 33.66 -2.77
C THR A 43 30.04 34.12 -2.07
N VAL A 44 29.72 35.41 -2.16
CA VAL A 44 28.49 35.97 -1.55
C VAL A 44 27.24 35.41 -2.22
N TRP A 45 27.26 35.29 -3.54
CA TRP A 45 26.15 34.74 -4.29
C TRP A 45 25.96 33.25 -4.04
N VAL A 46 27.05 32.49 -3.94
CA VAL A 46 26.98 31.07 -3.57
C VAL A 46 26.41 30.90 -2.16
N MET A 47 26.90 31.72 -1.19
CA MET A 47 26.35 31.67 0.18
C MET A 47 24.86 32.04 0.21
N ALA A 48 24.43 33.05 -0.52
CA ALA A 48 23.03 33.42 -0.61
C ALA A 48 22.18 32.29 -1.22
N ALA A 49 22.68 31.64 -2.28
CA ALA A 49 21.98 30.49 -2.88
C ALA A 49 21.86 29.33 -1.90
N VAL A 50 22.87 29.00 -1.12
CA VAL A 50 22.82 27.97 -0.07
C VAL A 50 21.78 28.31 1.00
N VAL A 51 21.74 29.57 1.46
CA VAL A 51 20.75 30.00 2.46
C VAL A 51 19.32 29.86 1.92
N VAL A 52 19.08 30.30 0.68
CA VAL A 52 17.78 30.15 0.04
C VAL A 52 17.40 28.66 -0.08
N GLN A 53 18.34 27.82 -0.49
CA GLN A 53 18.10 26.38 -0.60
C GLN A 53 17.77 25.73 0.75
N LEU A 54 18.52 26.09 1.81
CA LEU A 54 18.24 25.59 3.16
C LEU A 54 16.87 26.05 3.66
N TRP A 55 16.49 27.28 3.35
CA TRP A 55 15.16 27.79 3.70
C TRP A 55 14.05 27.02 2.95
N ASP A 56 14.24 26.81 1.66
CA ASP A 56 13.28 26.08 0.81
C ASP A 56 13.03 24.63 1.30
N ILE A 57 14.10 23.92 1.69
CA ILE A 57 13.96 22.53 2.16
C ILE A 57 13.60 22.41 3.65
N SER A 58 13.66 23.51 4.43
CA SER A 58 13.50 23.50 5.88
C SER A 58 12.13 22.92 6.33
N PRO A 59 10.99 23.23 5.69
CA PRO A 59 9.72 22.65 6.10
C PRO A 59 9.70 21.12 5.97
N ALA A 60 10.26 20.59 4.88
CA ALA A 60 10.36 19.15 4.66
C ALA A 60 11.30 18.45 5.67
N LEU A 61 12.40 19.12 6.06
CA LEU A 61 13.32 18.62 7.09
C LEU A 61 12.66 18.59 8.47
N ILE A 62 11.93 19.65 8.83
CA ILE A 62 11.20 19.73 10.10
C ILE A 62 10.15 18.63 10.17
N GLN A 63 9.31 18.48 9.16
CA GLN A 63 8.27 17.43 9.09
C GLN A 63 8.88 16.03 9.22
N ARG A 64 9.98 15.76 8.52
CA ARG A 64 10.67 14.47 8.64
C ARG A 64 11.28 14.24 10.01
N HIS A 65 11.86 15.29 10.61
CA HIS A 65 12.40 15.21 11.96
C HIS A 65 11.30 14.88 12.99
N GLU A 66 10.17 15.58 12.93
CA GLU A 66 9.03 15.33 13.81
C GLU A 66 8.50 13.88 13.63
N ALA A 67 8.36 13.41 12.40
CA ALA A 67 7.94 12.04 12.12
C ALA A 67 8.94 11.01 12.69
N MET A 68 10.25 11.26 12.57
CA MET A 68 11.28 10.38 13.13
C MET A 68 11.26 10.36 14.67
N VAL A 69 11.07 11.54 15.30
CA VAL A 69 10.98 11.63 16.76
C VAL A 69 9.74 10.89 17.27
N GLN A 70 8.60 11.03 16.59
CA GLN A 70 7.38 10.28 16.92
C GLN A 70 7.58 8.77 16.76
N ALA A 71 8.21 8.33 15.66
CA ALA A 71 8.52 6.92 15.44
C ALA A 71 9.48 6.34 16.51
N GLN A 72 10.44 7.13 17.00
CA GLN A 72 11.33 6.71 18.09
C GLN A 72 10.65 6.61 19.46
N GLN A 73 9.58 7.39 19.67
CA GLN A 73 8.82 7.38 20.92
C GLN A 73 7.76 6.28 20.96
N SER A 74 7.41 5.70 19.81
CA SER A 74 6.48 4.59 19.76
C SER A 74 7.21 3.28 20.07
N GLU A 75 6.77 2.56 21.12
CA GLU A 75 7.34 1.27 21.52
C GLU A 75 6.98 0.14 20.53
N ALA A 76 5.97 0.36 19.72
CA ALA A 76 5.51 -0.60 18.71
C ALA A 76 5.26 0.10 17.37
N PHE A 77 5.41 -0.66 16.28
CA PHE A 77 5.01 -0.21 14.95
C PHE A 77 3.48 0.04 14.97
N PRO A 78 3.00 1.27 14.72
CA PRO A 78 1.58 1.54 14.71
C PRO A 78 0.91 0.70 13.62
N THR A 79 -0.11 -0.04 13.99
CA THR A 79 -0.89 -0.86 13.05
C THR A 79 -2.27 -0.25 12.87
N THR A 80 -2.78 -0.32 11.65
CA THR A 80 -4.18 0.02 11.31
C THR A 80 -5.13 -1.14 11.61
N LEU A 81 -4.59 -2.33 11.90
CA LEU A 81 -5.33 -3.56 12.20
C LEU A 81 -5.75 -3.61 13.68
N GLU A 82 -6.56 -2.66 14.11
CA GLU A 82 -6.90 -2.46 15.54
C GLU A 82 -8.12 -3.24 16.01
N SER A 83 -8.98 -3.71 15.09
CA SER A 83 -10.17 -4.49 15.43
C SER A 83 -9.82 -5.83 16.06
N ASN A 84 -10.65 -6.29 17.00
CA ASN A 84 -10.56 -7.64 17.57
C ASN A 84 -10.83 -8.75 16.55
N PHE A 85 -11.37 -8.40 15.39
CA PHE A 85 -11.45 -9.29 14.22
C PHE A 85 -10.10 -9.90 13.87
N TRP A 86 -9.04 -9.09 13.84
CA TRP A 86 -7.69 -9.54 13.47
C TRP A 86 -7.12 -10.57 14.43
N GLN A 87 -7.50 -10.52 15.72
CA GLN A 87 -7.13 -11.56 16.68
C GLN A 87 -7.82 -12.88 16.37
N ALA A 88 -9.10 -12.85 16.01
CA ALA A 88 -9.81 -14.07 15.58
C ALA A 88 -9.27 -14.60 14.23
N ALA A 89 -8.85 -13.70 13.35
CA ALA A 89 -8.29 -14.06 12.05
C ALA A 89 -6.84 -14.57 12.12
N SER A 90 -6.16 -14.51 13.25
CA SER A 90 -4.78 -14.98 13.40
C SER A 90 -4.59 -16.49 13.18
N GLY A 91 -5.66 -17.27 13.24
CA GLY A 91 -5.64 -18.72 13.05
C GLY A 91 -5.67 -19.19 11.59
N TYR A 92 -5.82 -18.30 10.62
CA TYR A 92 -5.79 -18.68 9.21
C TYR A 92 -4.37 -19.00 8.74
N GLU A 93 -4.27 -19.90 7.75
CA GLU A 93 -3.01 -20.28 7.11
C GLU A 93 -2.70 -19.46 5.86
N LYS A 94 -3.73 -18.86 5.28
CA LYS A 94 -3.65 -18.12 4.01
C LYS A 94 -4.37 -16.79 4.11
N LEU A 95 -3.78 -15.77 3.51
CA LEU A 95 -4.39 -14.47 3.31
C LEU A 95 -4.43 -14.17 1.82
N TYR A 96 -5.63 -14.16 1.25
CA TYR A 96 -5.85 -13.84 -0.14
C TYR A 96 -6.34 -12.40 -0.30
N SER A 97 -5.57 -11.60 -1.02
CA SER A 97 -6.03 -10.33 -1.56
C SER A 97 -6.60 -10.56 -2.95
N VAL A 98 -7.84 -10.13 -3.15
CA VAL A 98 -8.52 -10.36 -4.43
C VAL A 98 -8.10 -9.36 -5.50
N GLN A 99 -7.84 -8.10 -5.14
CA GLN A 99 -7.42 -7.06 -6.07
C GLN A 99 -5.92 -6.72 -6.04
N GLY A 100 -5.19 -7.21 -5.06
CA GLY A 100 -3.87 -6.70 -4.70
C GLY A 100 -4.00 -5.53 -3.71
N LEU A 101 -3.30 -5.63 -2.59
CA LEU A 101 -3.36 -4.65 -1.52
C LEU A 101 -2.51 -3.43 -1.88
N GLN A 102 -3.11 -2.31 -2.19
CA GLN A 102 -2.39 -1.07 -2.51
C GLN A 102 -2.18 -0.20 -1.28
N ASP A 103 -3.27 0.02 -0.51
CA ASP A 103 -3.22 0.76 0.74
C ASP A 103 -3.00 -0.24 1.88
N ASP A 104 -2.21 0.07 2.86
CA ASP A 104 -1.90 -0.81 4.02
C ASP A 104 -1.31 -2.22 3.73
N ALA A 105 -0.84 -2.46 2.52
CA ALA A 105 -0.19 -3.73 2.17
C ALA A 105 0.90 -4.15 3.17
N LEU A 106 1.62 -3.18 3.76
CA LEU A 106 2.66 -3.44 4.75
C LEU A 106 2.08 -3.99 6.06
N HIS A 107 0.98 -3.46 6.56
CA HIS A 107 0.35 -3.91 7.82
C HIS A 107 -0.22 -5.32 7.66
N LEU A 108 -0.84 -5.60 6.53
CA LEU A 108 -1.37 -6.94 6.21
C LEU A 108 -0.24 -7.95 5.95
N ALA A 109 0.84 -7.53 5.30
CA ALA A 109 2.01 -8.40 5.12
C ALA A 109 2.70 -8.73 6.46
N LEU A 110 2.80 -7.76 7.38
CA LEU A 110 3.30 -8.00 8.74
C LEU A 110 2.36 -8.93 9.51
N PHE A 111 1.05 -8.69 9.45
CA PHE A 111 0.06 -9.57 10.08
C PHE A 111 0.17 -11.01 9.55
N ALA A 112 0.30 -11.19 8.24
CA ALA A 112 0.49 -12.51 7.65
C ALA A 112 1.81 -13.16 8.11
N ALA A 113 2.90 -12.40 8.15
CA ALA A 113 4.21 -12.88 8.58
C ALA A 113 4.23 -13.28 10.07
N ASP A 114 3.66 -12.45 10.94
CA ASP A 114 3.60 -12.68 12.39
C ASP A 114 2.75 -13.92 12.73
N ASN A 115 1.75 -14.24 11.91
CA ASN A 115 0.89 -15.41 12.09
C ASN A 115 1.26 -16.61 11.21
N GLY A 116 2.36 -16.54 10.47
CA GLY A 116 2.84 -17.64 9.62
C GLY A 116 1.95 -17.95 8.42
N MET A 117 1.16 -16.98 7.97
CA MET A 117 0.26 -17.11 6.82
C MET A 117 1.02 -16.98 5.50
N THR A 118 0.57 -17.71 4.50
CA THR A 118 0.97 -17.45 3.11
C THR A 118 0.07 -16.41 2.48
N THR A 119 0.61 -15.57 1.57
CA THR A 119 -0.18 -14.57 0.85
C THR A 119 0.00 -14.72 -0.66
N ASN A 120 -1.03 -14.36 -1.41
CA ASN A 120 -1.00 -14.31 -2.87
C ASN A 120 -0.53 -12.95 -3.40
N ASP A 121 -0.38 -11.96 -2.53
CA ASP A 121 0.13 -10.65 -2.90
C ASP A 121 1.62 -10.54 -2.57
N PRO A 122 2.51 -10.82 -3.53
CA PRO A 122 3.91 -10.54 -3.34
C PRO A 122 4.07 -9.03 -3.38
N PHE A 123 4.42 -8.40 -2.26
CA PHE A 123 4.85 -7.00 -2.23
C PHE A 123 6.10 -6.83 -3.12
N ALA A 124 5.90 -6.89 -4.42
CA ALA A 124 6.95 -6.89 -5.43
C ALA A 124 6.97 -5.57 -6.19
N ALA A 125 8.18 -5.09 -6.46
CA ALA A 125 8.36 -3.89 -7.27
C ALA A 125 7.91 -4.06 -8.74
N ARG A 126 7.77 -5.31 -9.20
CA ARG A 126 7.27 -5.69 -10.53
C ARG A 126 6.55 -7.03 -10.41
N TYR A 127 5.37 -7.09 -10.95
CA TYR A 127 4.59 -8.32 -11.11
C TYR A 127 4.03 -8.38 -12.54
N ASP A 128 3.60 -9.56 -12.93
CA ASP A 128 2.91 -9.78 -14.19
C ASP A 128 1.43 -9.44 -13.97
N ASP A 129 0.99 -8.30 -14.53
CA ASP A 129 -0.39 -7.83 -14.41
C ASP A 129 -1.39 -8.87 -14.93
N ALA A 130 -1.03 -9.62 -15.98
CA ALA A 130 -1.90 -10.66 -16.52
C ALA A 130 -2.00 -11.87 -15.59
N ALA A 131 -0.93 -12.26 -14.93
CA ALA A 131 -0.93 -13.34 -13.94
C ALA A 131 -1.78 -12.95 -12.71
N LEU A 132 -1.66 -11.71 -12.24
CA LEU A 132 -2.45 -11.20 -11.11
C LEU A 132 -3.95 -11.17 -11.44
N GLU A 133 -4.32 -10.68 -12.63
CA GLU A 133 -5.72 -10.64 -13.06
C GLU A 133 -6.31 -12.05 -13.26
N ASN A 134 -5.54 -12.99 -13.79
CA ASN A 134 -5.95 -14.38 -13.89
C ASN A 134 -6.18 -15.00 -12.50
N GLN A 135 -5.32 -14.71 -11.55
CA GLN A 135 -5.48 -15.18 -10.17
C GLN A 135 -6.72 -14.60 -9.49
N ARG A 136 -6.94 -13.28 -9.66
CA ARG A 136 -8.15 -12.62 -9.19
C ARG A 136 -9.41 -13.25 -9.76
N ALA A 137 -9.45 -13.44 -11.07
CA ALA A 137 -10.58 -14.06 -11.76
C ALA A 137 -10.83 -15.51 -11.25
N ALA A 138 -9.77 -16.28 -11.01
CA ALA A 138 -9.88 -17.64 -10.47
C ALA A 138 -10.41 -17.64 -9.03
N LEU A 139 -9.97 -16.71 -8.16
CA LEU A 139 -10.48 -16.59 -6.80
C LEU A 139 -11.96 -16.19 -6.78
N LEU A 140 -12.36 -15.21 -7.58
CA LEU A 140 -13.75 -14.78 -7.70
C LEU A 140 -14.65 -15.92 -8.21
N ALA A 141 -14.18 -16.66 -9.22
CA ALA A 141 -14.94 -17.81 -9.75
C ALA A 141 -15.13 -18.91 -8.70
N ALA A 142 -14.08 -19.25 -7.94
CA ALA A 142 -14.16 -20.25 -6.88
C ALA A 142 -15.14 -19.81 -5.77
N LEU A 143 -15.09 -18.56 -5.34
CA LEU A 143 -16.01 -18.01 -4.34
C LEU A 143 -17.46 -17.97 -4.85
N ALA A 144 -17.67 -17.61 -6.11
CA ALA A 144 -18.99 -17.62 -6.75
C ALA A 144 -19.61 -19.03 -6.84
N GLU A 145 -18.78 -20.09 -6.87
CA GLU A 145 -19.19 -21.48 -6.77
C GLU A 145 -19.34 -21.98 -5.32
N GLY A 146 -19.14 -21.12 -4.33
CA GLY A 146 -19.20 -21.49 -2.92
C GLY A 146 -17.95 -22.25 -2.42
N GLN A 147 -16.87 -22.23 -3.17
CA GLN A 147 -15.64 -22.96 -2.87
C GLN A 147 -14.66 -22.07 -2.07
N ALA A 148 -15.07 -21.61 -0.89
CA ALA A 148 -14.16 -20.91 0.02
C ALA A 148 -13.29 -21.93 0.78
N GLU A 149 -11.98 -21.76 0.75
CA GLU A 149 -11.04 -22.58 1.54
C GLU A 149 -11.23 -22.28 3.03
N PRO A 150 -11.43 -23.30 3.91
CA PRO A 150 -11.70 -23.08 5.33
C PRO A 150 -10.58 -22.36 6.09
N ASN A 151 -9.34 -22.52 5.62
CA ASN A 151 -8.14 -21.96 6.27
C ASN A 151 -7.65 -20.68 5.59
N ALA A 152 -8.47 -20.04 4.76
CA ALA A 152 -8.11 -18.86 4.02
C ALA A 152 -8.99 -17.67 4.39
N LEU A 153 -8.33 -16.51 4.60
CA LEU A 153 -8.96 -15.22 4.78
C LEU A 153 -8.95 -14.49 3.45
N TYR A 154 -10.10 -14.01 2.99
CA TYR A 154 -10.23 -13.28 1.72
C TYR A 154 -10.49 -11.81 1.99
N LEU A 155 -9.64 -10.95 1.42
CA LEU A 155 -9.72 -9.50 1.54
C LEU A 155 -10.04 -8.86 0.18
N PHE A 156 -10.97 -7.91 0.21
CA PHE A 156 -11.39 -7.13 -0.95
C PHE A 156 -11.27 -5.64 -0.60
N GLU A 157 -10.77 -4.86 -1.53
CA GLU A 157 -10.81 -3.39 -1.46
C GLU A 157 -12.08 -2.84 -2.13
N ASP A 158 -12.57 -3.53 -3.18
CA ASP A 158 -13.76 -3.14 -3.92
C ASP A 158 -15.01 -3.86 -3.41
N GLU A 159 -16.05 -3.08 -3.10
CA GLU A 159 -17.34 -3.59 -2.63
C GLU A 159 -18.05 -4.41 -3.70
N GLY A 160 -17.91 -4.04 -4.97
CA GLY A 160 -18.58 -4.72 -6.07
C GLY A 160 -18.08 -6.16 -6.26
N ASP A 161 -16.77 -6.37 -6.16
CA ASP A 161 -16.18 -7.72 -6.22
C ASP A 161 -16.58 -8.55 -4.99
N PHE A 162 -16.59 -7.91 -3.81
CA PHE A 162 -17.07 -8.58 -2.59
C PHE A 162 -18.53 -9.04 -2.73
N LEU A 163 -19.41 -8.16 -3.24
CA LEU A 163 -20.83 -8.49 -3.43
C LEU A 163 -21.06 -9.66 -4.40
N GLN A 164 -20.22 -9.79 -5.41
CA GLN A 164 -20.28 -10.91 -6.34
C GLN A 164 -19.89 -12.24 -5.68
N ALA A 165 -18.98 -12.19 -4.70
CA ALA A 165 -18.41 -13.36 -4.05
C ALA A 165 -19.18 -13.80 -2.79
N VAL A 166 -19.93 -12.91 -2.13
CA VAL A 166 -20.44 -13.14 -0.78
C VAL A 166 -21.61 -14.13 -0.72
N GLU A 167 -22.57 -14.03 -1.64
CA GLU A 167 -23.84 -14.80 -1.56
C GLU A 167 -23.66 -16.32 -1.44
N PRO A 168 -22.80 -16.99 -2.24
CA PRO A 168 -22.65 -18.44 -2.15
C PRO A 168 -21.98 -18.92 -0.86
N VAL A 169 -21.17 -18.08 -0.21
CA VAL A 169 -20.35 -18.45 0.97
C VAL A 169 -20.88 -17.90 2.29
N ARG A 170 -21.86 -17.04 2.26
CA ARG A 170 -22.45 -16.30 3.38
C ARG A 170 -22.83 -17.16 4.58
N ASN A 171 -23.38 -18.35 4.35
CA ASN A 171 -23.82 -19.26 5.42
C ASN A 171 -22.66 -20.01 6.09
N ALA A 172 -21.48 -20.03 5.46
CA ALA A 172 -20.30 -20.76 5.93
C ALA A 172 -19.16 -19.85 6.41
N ALA A 173 -19.31 -18.54 6.22
CA ALA A 173 -18.28 -17.56 6.52
C ALA A 173 -18.85 -16.36 7.28
N TRP A 174 -18.00 -15.67 8.03
CA TRP A 174 -18.28 -14.30 8.41
C TRP A 174 -18.00 -13.40 7.21
N CYS A 175 -18.99 -12.61 6.82
CA CYS A 175 -18.89 -11.70 5.69
C CYS A 175 -19.18 -10.27 6.18
N GLY A 176 -18.28 -9.35 5.97
CA GLY A 176 -18.47 -8.02 6.48
C GLY A 176 -17.36 -7.05 6.09
N LYS A 177 -17.45 -5.86 6.65
CA LYS A 177 -16.49 -4.79 6.46
C LYS A 177 -15.72 -4.56 7.75
N VAL A 178 -14.40 -4.50 7.67
CA VAL A 178 -13.51 -4.12 8.76
C VAL A 178 -12.88 -2.79 8.42
N THR A 179 -12.97 -1.83 9.33
CA THR A 179 -12.49 -0.45 9.13
C THR A 179 -11.38 -0.16 10.14
N SER A 180 -10.34 0.59 9.74
CA SER A 180 -9.37 1.13 10.68
C SER A 180 -10.01 2.21 11.55
N ARG A 181 -9.47 2.44 12.77
CA ARG A 181 -10.04 3.41 13.72
C ARG A 181 -10.09 4.83 13.16
N ASP A 182 -9.11 5.22 12.39
CA ASP A 182 -9.01 6.53 11.75
C ASP A 182 -9.81 6.63 10.44
N GLY A 183 -10.41 5.51 9.99
CA GLY A 183 -11.18 5.42 8.75
C GLY A 183 -10.34 5.47 7.46
N SER A 184 -9.01 5.44 7.58
CA SER A 184 -8.10 5.49 6.42
C SER A 184 -8.22 4.25 5.55
N CYS A 185 -8.52 3.09 6.16
CA CYS A 185 -8.57 1.80 5.49
C CYS A 185 -9.89 1.09 5.74
N ASN A 186 -10.38 0.44 4.70
CA ASN A 186 -11.60 -0.34 4.72
C ASN A 186 -11.37 -1.63 3.94
N TRP A 187 -11.60 -2.76 4.57
CA TRP A 187 -11.53 -4.06 3.91
C TRP A 187 -12.89 -4.74 3.96
N TYR A 188 -13.35 -5.24 2.83
CA TYR A 188 -14.44 -6.20 2.80
C TYR A 188 -13.83 -7.59 2.95
N VAL A 189 -14.42 -8.41 3.78
CA VAL A 189 -13.77 -9.64 4.24
C VAL A 189 -14.75 -10.82 4.16
N ILE A 190 -14.25 -11.93 3.64
CA ILE A 190 -14.88 -13.24 3.77
C ILE A 190 -13.96 -14.12 4.62
N ALA A 191 -14.46 -14.55 5.79
CA ALA A 191 -13.71 -15.31 6.79
C ALA A 191 -14.43 -16.63 7.11
N PRO A 192 -14.14 -17.73 6.38
CA PRO A 192 -14.74 -19.03 6.61
C PRO A 192 -14.50 -19.54 8.03
N GLY A 193 -15.52 -20.12 8.65
CA GLY A 193 -15.40 -20.65 10.03
C GLY A 193 -15.62 -19.63 11.15
N LEU A 194 -15.73 -18.33 10.84
CA LEU A 194 -16.08 -17.28 11.83
C LEU A 194 -17.58 -16.89 11.77
N GLN A 195 -18.42 -17.66 11.08
CA GLN A 195 -19.85 -17.37 10.98
C GLN A 195 -20.49 -17.24 12.37
N GLY A 196 -21.39 -16.27 12.51
CA GLY A 196 -22.11 -16.01 13.76
C GLY A 196 -21.29 -15.33 14.86
N GLN A 197 -20.02 -15.05 14.65
CA GLN A 197 -19.24 -14.24 15.58
C GLN A 197 -19.57 -12.76 15.39
N THR A 198 -19.53 -12.04 16.53
CA THR A 198 -19.66 -10.57 16.56
C THR A 198 -18.34 -9.96 16.99
N PHE A 199 -17.96 -8.89 16.32
CA PHE A 199 -16.74 -8.16 16.58
C PHE A 199 -17.04 -6.75 17.10
N ASP A 200 -16.01 -5.94 17.29
CA ASP A 200 -16.13 -4.57 17.77
C ASP A 200 -16.81 -3.63 16.76
N ALA A 201 -16.97 -2.37 17.15
CA ALA A 201 -17.63 -1.34 16.34
C ALA A 201 -16.87 -0.99 15.02
N LEU A 202 -15.64 -1.48 14.84
CA LEU A 202 -14.88 -1.34 13.62
C LEU A 202 -15.29 -2.37 12.54
N CYS A 203 -16.15 -3.32 12.92
CA CYS A 203 -16.68 -4.35 12.04
C CYS A 203 -18.17 -4.15 11.79
N THR A 204 -18.55 -4.23 10.51
CA THR A 204 -19.96 -4.22 10.10
C THR A 204 -20.26 -5.51 9.36
N LEU A 205 -21.19 -6.31 9.89
CA LEU A 205 -21.65 -7.52 9.22
C LEU A 205 -22.42 -7.14 7.97
N TYR A 206 -22.25 -7.92 6.94
CA TYR A 206 -23.02 -7.80 5.69
C TYR A 206 -24.22 -8.73 5.77
N ASP A 207 -25.42 -8.16 5.85
CA ASP A 207 -26.70 -8.87 5.94
C ASP A 207 -27.27 -9.23 4.56
#